data_dc801324cfd7875819451ccdfa7f7bff
#
_entry.id   dc801324cfd7875819451ccdfa7f7bff
#
_cell.length_a   1.000
_cell.length_b   1.000
_cell.length_c   1.000
_cell.angle_alpha   90.00
_cell.angle_beta   90.00
_cell.angle_gamma   90.00
#
_symmetry.space_group_name_H-M   'P 1'
#
loop_
_entity.id
_entity.type
_entity.pdbx_description
1 polymer ?
#
loop_
_entity_poly.entity_id
_entity_poly.type
_entity_poly.pdbx_seq_one_letter_code
_entity_poly.pdbx_strand_id
1 'polypeptide(L)'
;LVDLDEDMVELCRNNKNIVDINKGALTSSKLNVVYNDAFKYLQDSNDLFDVILIDLPDPNDENLNKLYTNVFYRLVGSHLNEGGIISVQSTSPYYAKKAFWCINKTLEEEEFYVLPYHVQVPSFGEWGFQLASRNPIDIENIHVDVETKFLNNETVDKLFSFSEDEKVDKDKLLSNTLSRPQLIEYYLEAVNNWR
;
A
#
# COMPACT_ATOMS: atom_id res chain seq x y z
N LEU A 1 -1.35 14.52 3.10
CA LEU A 1 -1.19 13.48 4.13
C LEU A 1 -2.46 13.42 4.96
N VAL A 2 -3.07 12.24 5.01
CA VAL A 2 -4.18 11.94 5.93
C VAL A 2 -3.65 10.99 6.99
N ASP A 3 -3.78 11.35 8.26
CA ASP A 3 -3.34 10.54 9.39
C ASP A 3 -4.34 10.68 10.54
N LEU A 4 -4.56 9.60 11.27
CA LEU A 4 -5.46 9.61 12.41
C LEU A 4 -4.78 10.16 13.68
N ASP A 5 -3.47 10.02 13.78
CA ASP A 5 -2.67 10.33 14.97
C ASP A 5 -2.01 11.72 14.85
N GLU A 6 -2.73 12.74 15.32
CA GLU A 6 -2.24 14.12 15.38
C GLU A 6 -0.98 14.24 16.23
N ASP A 7 -0.92 13.55 17.38
CA ASP A 7 0.21 13.63 18.28
C ASP A 7 1.49 13.08 17.64
N MET A 8 1.38 12.00 16.87
CA MET A 8 2.50 11.43 16.13
C MET A 8 2.98 12.38 15.03
N VAL A 9 2.08 12.97 14.26
CA VAL A 9 2.44 13.94 13.22
C VAL A 9 3.10 15.17 13.83
N GLU A 10 2.56 15.71 14.92
CA GLU A 10 3.15 16.87 15.61
C GLU A 10 4.51 16.53 16.26
N LEU A 11 4.66 15.33 16.80
CA LEU A 11 5.98 14.85 17.25
C LEU A 11 7.00 14.85 16.11
N CYS A 12 6.62 14.28 14.96
CA CYS A 12 7.49 14.21 13.79
C CYS A 12 7.80 15.58 13.16
N ARG A 13 6.91 16.55 13.34
CA ARG A 13 7.08 17.93 12.88
C ARG A 13 8.01 18.76 13.77
N ASN A 14 7.99 18.51 15.10
CA ASN A 14 8.59 19.39 16.08
C ASN A 14 9.82 18.80 16.79
N ASN A 15 9.98 17.48 16.85
CA ASN A 15 11.13 16.85 17.50
C ASN A 15 12.37 16.98 16.62
N LYS A 16 13.41 17.67 17.13
CA LYS A 16 14.62 17.97 16.40
C LYS A 16 15.29 16.74 15.77
N ASN A 17 15.38 15.64 16.51
CA ASN A 17 16.04 14.43 16.01
C ASN A 17 15.27 13.80 14.84
N ILE A 18 13.93 13.88 14.88
CA ILE A 18 13.07 13.35 13.81
C ILE A 18 13.09 14.33 12.61
N VAL A 19 13.07 15.64 12.88
CA VAL A 19 13.16 16.67 11.82
C VAL A 19 14.48 16.57 11.07
N ASP A 20 15.58 16.26 11.75
CA ASP A 20 16.89 16.04 11.10
C ASP A 20 16.85 14.82 10.16
N ILE A 21 16.08 13.78 10.49
CA ILE A 21 15.90 12.58 9.66
C ILE A 21 14.96 12.87 8.47
N ASN A 22 13.80 13.46 8.73
CA ASN A 22 12.80 13.74 7.69
C ASN A 22 13.09 15.03 6.89
N LYS A 23 14.19 15.72 7.23
CA LYS A 23 14.65 16.96 6.59
C LYS A 23 13.56 18.05 6.55
N GLY A 24 12.74 18.12 7.57
CA GLY A 24 11.67 19.11 7.67
C GLY A 24 10.52 18.88 6.68
N ALA A 25 10.34 17.67 6.17
CA ALA A 25 9.30 17.37 5.17
C ALA A 25 7.89 17.75 5.65
N LEU A 26 7.60 17.60 6.96
CA LEU A 26 6.29 17.93 7.52
C LEU A 26 6.03 19.45 7.70
N THR A 27 7.02 20.28 7.43
CA THR A 27 6.88 21.75 7.41
C THR A 27 6.87 22.33 5.99
N SER A 28 6.88 21.47 4.97
CA SER A 28 6.86 21.89 3.57
C SER A 28 5.58 22.64 3.21
N SER A 29 5.68 23.74 2.47
CA SER A 29 4.53 24.46 1.93
C SER A 29 3.72 23.66 0.89
N LYS A 30 4.26 22.53 0.41
CA LYS A 30 3.57 21.61 -0.51
C LYS A 30 2.72 20.59 0.21
N LEU A 31 2.83 20.50 1.55
CA LEU A 31 2.14 19.51 2.36
C LEU A 31 0.87 20.12 2.96
N ASN A 32 -0.25 19.45 2.72
CA ASN A 32 -1.48 19.61 3.49
C ASN A 32 -1.67 18.40 4.39
N VAL A 33 -1.85 18.59 5.70
CA VAL A 33 -2.10 17.53 6.67
C VAL A 33 -3.56 17.59 7.11
N VAL A 34 -4.22 16.44 7.06
CA VAL A 34 -5.61 16.26 7.51
C VAL A 34 -5.62 15.19 8.59
N TYR A 35 -6.05 15.55 9.80
CA TYR A 35 -6.21 14.62 10.92
C TYR A 35 -7.59 13.99 10.86
N ASN A 36 -7.68 12.80 10.24
CA ASN A 36 -8.95 12.09 10.04
C ASN A 36 -8.70 10.59 9.78
N ASP A 37 -9.75 9.79 9.99
CA ASP A 37 -9.82 8.43 9.46
C ASP A 37 -9.81 8.47 7.93
N ALA A 38 -8.91 7.71 7.30
CA ALA A 38 -8.73 7.73 5.85
C ALA A 38 -10.00 7.32 5.09
N PHE A 39 -10.76 6.35 5.62
CA PHE A 39 -12.02 5.93 5.02
C PHE A 39 -13.04 7.08 5.05
N LYS A 40 -13.18 7.73 6.21
CA LYS A 40 -14.09 8.86 6.38
C LYS A 40 -13.66 10.07 5.54
N TYR A 41 -12.37 10.37 5.49
CA TYR A 41 -11.85 11.45 4.65
C TYR A 41 -12.28 11.27 3.19
N LEU A 42 -12.08 10.06 2.63
CA LEU A 42 -12.49 9.79 1.26
C LEU A 42 -14.02 9.83 1.07
N GLN A 43 -14.81 9.41 2.09
CA GLN A 43 -16.27 9.50 1.99
C GLN A 43 -16.80 10.96 1.95
N ASP A 44 -16.12 11.85 2.67
CA ASP A 44 -16.54 13.24 2.85
C ASP A 44 -15.88 14.19 1.82
N SER A 45 -14.84 13.76 1.12
CA SER A 45 -14.08 14.53 0.12
C SER A 45 -14.62 14.29 -1.30
N ASN A 46 -14.36 15.27 -2.17
CA ASN A 46 -14.52 15.14 -3.61
C ASN A 46 -13.17 15.38 -4.33
N ASP A 47 -12.05 15.36 -3.60
CA ASP A 47 -10.73 15.59 -4.16
C ASP A 47 -10.36 14.44 -5.09
N LEU A 48 -9.68 14.78 -6.19
CA LEU A 48 -9.13 13.82 -7.14
C LEU A 48 -7.61 13.88 -7.11
N PHE A 49 -6.97 12.74 -7.24
CA PHE A 49 -5.52 12.59 -7.12
C PHE A 49 -4.93 11.85 -8.31
N ASP A 50 -3.73 12.25 -8.73
CA ASP A 50 -2.95 11.54 -9.73
C ASP A 50 -2.25 10.31 -9.12
N VAL A 51 -1.87 10.42 -7.83
CA VAL A 51 -1.23 9.34 -7.09
C VAL A 51 -1.81 9.25 -5.67
N ILE A 52 -2.19 8.04 -5.26
CA ILE A 52 -2.61 7.75 -3.89
C ILE A 52 -1.66 6.70 -3.30
N LEU A 53 -0.92 7.06 -2.26
CA LEU A 53 -0.05 6.15 -1.52
C LEU A 53 -0.77 5.70 -0.26
N ILE A 54 -1.00 4.41 -0.12
CA ILE A 54 -1.67 3.77 1.01
C ILE A 54 -0.61 3.00 1.79
N ASP A 55 -0.11 3.61 2.85
CA ASP A 55 0.87 3.04 3.77
C ASP A 55 0.23 2.90 5.15
N LEU A 56 -0.34 1.75 5.40
CA LEU A 56 -1.11 1.42 6.60
C LEU A 56 -0.43 0.29 7.37
N PRO A 57 -0.63 0.19 8.70
CA PRO A 57 -0.18 -0.97 9.46
C PRO A 57 -0.73 -2.28 8.90
N ASP A 58 -0.02 -3.39 9.12
CA ASP A 58 -0.49 -4.71 8.72
C ASP A 58 -1.89 -5.04 9.28
N PRO A 59 -2.73 -5.76 8.54
CA PRO A 59 -4.13 -6.02 8.85
C PRO A 59 -4.28 -7.04 9.99
N ASN A 60 -3.91 -6.68 11.20
CA ASN A 60 -3.90 -7.55 12.39
C ASN A 60 -5.16 -7.44 13.24
N ASP A 61 -6.05 -6.51 12.95
CA ASP A 61 -7.34 -6.33 13.62
C ASP A 61 -8.46 -5.86 12.66
N GLU A 62 -9.71 -5.91 13.15
CA GLU A 62 -10.89 -5.55 12.36
C GLU A 62 -10.95 -4.07 11.97
N ASN A 63 -10.40 -3.16 12.78
CA ASN A 63 -10.42 -1.74 12.47
C ASN A 63 -9.51 -1.42 11.29
N LEU A 64 -8.36 -2.07 11.22
CA LEU A 64 -7.44 -1.95 10.10
C LEU A 64 -7.97 -2.68 8.86
N ASN A 65 -8.63 -3.82 9.05
CA ASN A 65 -9.18 -4.60 7.94
C ASN A 65 -10.10 -3.81 7.03
N LYS A 66 -10.89 -2.87 7.56
CA LYS A 66 -11.80 -2.04 6.73
C LYS A 66 -11.07 -1.28 5.63
N LEU A 67 -9.80 -0.90 5.87
CA LEU A 67 -8.94 -0.14 4.96
C LEU A 67 -8.26 -1.02 3.88
N TYR A 68 -8.55 -2.32 3.89
CA TYR A 68 -8.06 -3.31 2.91
C TYR A 68 -9.20 -4.03 2.20
N THR A 69 -10.44 -3.52 2.32
CA THR A 69 -11.61 -4.15 1.72
C THR A 69 -11.91 -3.65 0.32
N ASN A 70 -12.66 -4.43 -0.42
CA ASN A 70 -13.19 -4.06 -1.72
C ASN A 70 -13.94 -2.71 -1.67
N VAL A 71 -14.72 -2.43 -0.62
CA VAL A 71 -15.44 -1.15 -0.45
C VAL A 71 -14.46 0.01 -0.34
N PHE A 72 -13.37 -0.15 0.41
CA PHE A 72 -12.33 0.87 0.53
C PHE A 72 -11.62 1.12 -0.80
N TYR A 73 -11.22 0.07 -1.50
CA TYR A 73 -10.54 0.22 -2.79
C TYR A 73 -11.44 0.81 -3.87
N ARG A 74 -12.73 0.50 -3.87
CA ARG A 74 -13.70 1.18 -4.74
C ARG A 74 -13.77 2.67 -4.45
N LEU A 75 -13.81 3.03 -3.16
CA LEU A 75 -13.80 4.42 -2.72
C LEU A 75 -12.51 5.13 -3.14
N VAL A 76 -11.34 4.53 -2.90
CA VAL A 76 -10.04 5.04 -3.37
C VAL A 76 -10.06 5.25 -4.88
N GLY A 77 -10.59 4.28 -5.64
CA GLY A 77 -10.68 4.37 -7.10
C GLY A 77 -11.56 5.52 -7.60
N SER A 78 -12.60 5.92 -6.83
CA SER A 78 -13.44 7.08 -7.19
C SER A 78 -12.74 8.42 -6.98
N HIS A 79 -11.58 8.43 -6.28
CA HIS A 79 -10.74 9.61 -6.06
C HIS A 79 -9.51 9.67 -6.98
N LEU A 80 -9.42 8.80 -7.98
CA LEU A 80 -8.35 8.87 -8.97
C LEU A 80 -8.75 9.75 -10.16
N ASN A 81 -7.81 10.60 -10.58
CA ASN A 81 -7.85 11.22 -11.89
C ASN A 81 -7.72 10.16 -13.00
N GLU A 82 -8.08 10.52 -14.22
CA GLU A 82 -7.80 9.69 -15.39
C GLU A 82 -6.28 9.40 -15.50
N GLY A 83 -5.93 8.11 -15.58
CA GLY A 83 -4.53 7.68 -15.56
C GLY A 83 -3.88 7.67 -14.18
N GLY A 84 -4.62 7.96 -13.13
CA GLY A 84 -4.11 7.95 -11.76
C GLY A 84 -3.67 6.56 -11.28
N ILE A 85 -2.75 6.54 -10.31
CA ILE A 85 -2.12 5.33 -9.79
C ILE A 85 -2.26 5.25 -8.27
N ILE A 86 -2.47 4.03 -7.78
CA ILE A 86 -2.46 3.70 -6.35
C ILE A 86 -1.22 2.85 -6.06
N SER A 87 -0.56 3.08 -4.94
CA SER A 87 0.40 2.14 -4.36
C SER A 87 -0.07 1.74 -2.97
N VAL A 88 -0.22 0.43 -2.72
CA VAL A 88 -0.70 -0.12 -1.44
C VAL A 88 0.38 -0.95 -0.80
N GLN A 89 0.78 -0.59 0.43
CA GLN A 89 1.59 -1.46 1.28
C GLN A 89 0.84 -2.78 1.51
N SER A 90 1.50 -3.92 1.37
CA SER A 90 0.81 -5.21 1.27
C SER A 90 1.51 -6.33 2.04
N THR A 91 2.21 -6.00 3.12
CA THR A 91 2.99 -6.96 3.93
C THR A 91 4.06 -7.71 3.12
N SER A 92 4.53 -8.84 3.57
CA SER A 92 5.59 -9.60 2.90
C SER A 92 5.03 -10.68 1.98
N PRO A 93 5.43 -10.72 0.69
CA PRO A 93 5.06 -11.79 -0.22
C PRO A 93 5.69 -13.14 0.18
N TYR A 94 6.76 -13.12 0.94
CA TYR A 94 7.43 -14.31 1.44
C TYR A 94 6.80 -14.83 2.74
N TYR A 95 6.70 -13.98 3.77
CA TYR A 95 6.20 -14.38 5.09
C TYR A 95 4.69 -14.53 5.15
N ALA A 96 3.94 -13.63 4.52
CA ALA A 96 2.50 -13.56 4.57
C ALA A 96 1.87 -13.68 3.16
N LYS A 97 2.38 -14.61 2.36
CA LYS A 97 2.04 -14.73 0.94
C LYS A 97 0.53 -14.75 0.64
N LYS A 98 -0.29 -15.48 1.43
CA LYS A 98 -1.73 -15.49 1.23
C LYS A 98 -2.35 -14.12 1.47
N ALA A 99 -1.86 -13.37 2.46
CA ALA A 99 -2.32 -12.01 2.75
C ALA A 99 -1.93 -11.06 1.62
N PHE A 100 -0.68 -11.11 1.17
CA PHE A 100 -0.19 -10.32 0.04
C PHE A 100 -1.05 -10.52 -1.23
N TRP A 101 -1.27 -11.77 -1.62
CA TRP A 101 -2.07 -12.08 -2.82
C TRP A 101 -3.58 -11.91 -2.61
N CYS A 102 -4.07 -11.93 -1.37
CA CYS A 102 -5.45 -11.54 -1.04
C CYS A 102 -5.70 -10.06 -1.32
N ILE A 103 -4.75 -9.17 -0.94
CA ILE A 103 -4.82 -7.74 -1.25
C ILE A 103 -4.83 -7.54 -2.77
N ASN A 104 -3.93 -8.21 -3.49
CA ASN A 104 -3.87 -8.19 -4.95
C ASN A 104 -5.23 -8.58 -5.56
N LYS A 105 -5.78 -9.73 -5.17
CA LYS A 105 -7.07 -10.22 -5.67
C LYS A 105 -8.22 -9.25 -5.35
N THR A 106 -8.22 -8.65 -4.17
CA THR A 106 -9.26 -7.71 -3.75
C THR A 106 -9.27 -6.45 -4.64
N LEU A 107 -8.09 -5.97 -5.03
CA LEU A 107 -7.95 -4.86 -5.98
C LEU A 107 -8.41 -5.27 -7.39
N GLU A 108 -8.03 -6.46 -7.88
CA GLU A 108 -8.44 -6.96 -9.19
C GLU A 108 -9.97 -7.10 -9.29
N GLU A 109 -10.64 -7.57 -8.23
CA GLU A 109 -12.11 -7.68 -8.19
C GLU A 109 -12.83 -6.32 -8.22
N GLU A 110 -12.14 -5.24 -7.89
CA GLU A 110 -12.61 -3.86 -8.04
C GLU A 110 -12.17 -3.22 -9.36
N GLU A 111 -11.89 -4.05 -10.37
CA GLU A 111 -11.58 -3.65 -11.75
C GLU A 111 -10.30 -2.81 -11.90
N PHE A 112 -9.32 -2.99 -11.00
CA PHE A 112 -7.99 -2.44 -11.19
C PHE A 112 -7.10 -3.39 -11.98
N TYR A 113 -6.26 -2.85 -12.85
CA TYR A 113 -5.05 -3.50 -13.32
C TYR A 113 -4.02 -3.42 -12.20
N VAL A 114 -3.62 -4.56 -11.68
CA VAL A 114 -2.74 -4.63 -10.51
C VAL A 114 -1.40 -5.22 -10.89
N LEU A 115 -0.34 -4.50 -10.59
CA LEU A 115 1.04 -4.92 -10.75
C LEU A 115 1.68 -5.08 -9.37
N PRO A 116 1.82 -6.31 -8.85
CA PRO A 116 2.50 -6.54 -7.59
C PRO A 116 3.99 -6.24 -7.71
N TYR A 117 4.59 -5.67 -6.66
CA TYR A 117 6.03 -5.48 -6.58
C TYR A 117 6.53 -5.64 -5.14
N HIS A 118 7.82 -5.84 -4.99
CA HIS A 118 8.45 -5.99 -3.69
C HIS A 118 9.82 -5.35 -3.64
N VAL A 119 10.27 -5.01 -2.44
CA VAL A 119 11.61 -4.47 -2.20
C VAL A 119 12.18 -5.05 -0.92
N GLN A 120 13.51 -5.19 -0.87
CA GLN A 120 14.20 -5.55 0.36
C GLN A 120 14.30 -4.33 1.27
N VAL A 121 13.56 -4.35 2.38
CA VAL A 121 13.63 -3.33 3.44
C VAL A 121 14.55 -3.84 4.55
N PRO A 122 15.65 -3.16 4.91
CA PRO A 122 16.65 -3.69 5.85
C PRO A 122 16.10 -4.10 7.21
N SER A 123 15.04 -3.44 7.69
CA SER A 123 14.42 -3.72 9.00
C SER A 123 13.31 -4.76 8.97
N PHE A 124 12.73 -5.05 7.80
CA PHE A 124 11.55 -5.91 7.65
C PHE A 124 11.79 -7.11 6.72
N GLY A 125 12.92 -7.14 6.00
CA GLY A 125 13.17 -8.13 4.96
C GLY A 125 12.44 -7.78 3.67
N GLU A 126 11.93 -8.78 2.98
CA GLU A 126 11.20 -8.61 1.73
C GLU A 126 9.79 -8.09 2.00
N TRP A 127 9.50 -6.90 1.46
CA TRP A 127 8.28 -6.17 1.70
C TRP A 127 7.54 -5.89 0.39
N GLY A 128 6.26 -6.19 0.40
CA GLY A 128 5.44 -6.18 -0.80
C GLY A 128 4.49 -4.99 -0.90
N PHE A 129 4.18 -4.65 -2.13
CA PHE A 129 3.29 -3.57 -2.50
C PHE A 129 2.44 -3.97 -3.70
N GLN A 130 1.29 -3.30 -3.88
CA GLN A 130 0.48 -3.41 -5.09
C GLN A 130 0.43 -2.05 -5.78
N LEU A 131 0.93 -1.98 -7.00
CA LEU A 131 0.69 -0.84 -7.88
C LEU A 131 -0.62 -1.12 -8.62
N ALA A 132 -1.57 -0.17 -8.60
CA ALA A 132 -2.87 -0.39 -9.21
C ALA A 132 -3.35 0.85 -9.96
N SER A 133 -4.04 0.64 -11.10
CA SER A 133 -4.61 1.70 -11.93
C SER A 133 -5.88 1.22 -12.62
N ARG A 134 -6.73 2.15 -13.08
CA ARG A 134 -7.86 1.83 -13.97
C ARG A 134 -7.42 1.53 -15.40
N ASN A 135 -6.18 1.87 -15.74
CA ASN A 135 -5.58 1.58 -17.04
C ASN A 135 -4.49 0.52 -16.91
N PRO A 136 -4.20 -0.25 -17.97
CA PRO A 136 -3.07 -1.18 -17.97
C PRO A 136 -1.76 -0.46 -17.62
N ILE A 137 -0.97 -1.08 -16.77
CA ILE A 137 0.35 -0.58 -16.36
C ILE A 137 1.40 -1.24 -17.25
N ASP A 138 2.12 -0.44 -18.00
CA ASP A 138 3.19 -0.91 -18.90
C ASP A 138 4.54 -0.90 -18.17
N ILE A 139 5.02 -2.08 -17.78
CA ILE A 139 6.29 -2.26 -17.06
C ILE A 139 7.48 -1.83 -17.93
N GLU A 140 7.43 -2.08 -19.24
CA GLU A 140 8.56 -1.80 -20.15
C GLU A 140 8.85 -0.29 -20.24
N ASN A 141 7.88 0.55 -19.92
CA ASN A 141 7.99 2.01 -19.92
C ASN A 141 8.20 2.62 -18.51
N ILE A 142 8.46 1.79 -17.49
CA ILE A 142 8.81 2.31 -16.17
C ILE A 142 10.29 2.72 -16.15
N HIS A 143 10.56 4.03 -16.01
CA HIS A 143 11.90 4.58 -15.96
C HIS A 143 12.14 5.38 -14.69
N VAL A 144 13.37 5.34 -14.19
CA VAL A 144 13.79 6.11 -13.03
C VAL A 144 14.55 7.34 -13.52
N ASP A 145 13.86 8.48 -13.58
CA ASP A 145 14.38 9.75 -14.11
C ASP A 145 14.85 10.71 -13.01
N VAL A 146 14.79 10.28 -11.75
CA VAL A 146 15.21 11.07 -10.59
C VAL A 146 16.38 10.39 -9.89
N GLU A 147 17.25 11.20 -9.27
CA GLU A 147 18.34 10.67 -8.46
C GLU A 147 17.80 9.97 -7.22
N THR A 148 18.10 8.68 -7.07
CA THR A 148 17.74 7.86 -5.91
C THR A 148 18.96 7.14 -5.35
N LYS A 149 18.86 6.66 -4.09
CA LYS A 149 19.94 5.91 -3.44
C LYS A 149 19.96 4.42 -3.82
N PHE A 150 18.81 3.87 -4.13
CA PHE A 150 18.63 2.42 -4.34
C PHE A 150 18.13 2.11 -5.76
N LEU A 151 17.04 2.75 -6.16
CA LEU A 151 16.35 2.43 -7.39
C LEU A 151 17.07 3.04 -8.60
N ASN A 152 17.21 2.27 -9.67
CA ASN A 152 17.69 2.73 -10.98
C ASN A 152 17.08 1.84 -12.07
N ASN A 153 17.32 2.18 -13.35
CA ASN A 153 16.72 1.46 -14.47
C ASN A 153 17.19 -0.03 -14.60
N GLU A 154 18.30 -0.41 -13.94
CA GLU A 154 18.74 -1.82 -13.91
C GLU A 154 18.07 -2.61 -12.77
N THR A 155 17.59 -1.94 -11.74
CA THR A 155 17.00 -2.57 -10.56
C THR A 155 15.47 -2.54 -10.57
N VAL A 156 14.85 -1.63 -11.34
CA VAL A 156 13.40 -1.47 -11.37
C VAL A 156 12.67 -2.75 -11.80
N ASP A 157 13.17 -3.44 -12.83
CA ASP A 157 12.55 -4.67 -13.34
C ASP A 157 12.54 -5.81 -12.30
N LYS A 158 13.54 -5.82 -11.41
CA LYS A 158 13.66 -6.83 -10.35
C LYS A 158 12.58 -6.73 -9.30
N LEU A 159 11.97 -5.55 -9.13
CA LEU A 159 10.90 -5.34 -8.18
C LEU A 159 9.64 -6.16 -8.53
N PHE A 160 9.46 -6.51 -9.80
CA PHE A 160 8.28 -7.22 -10.31
C PHE A 160 8.51 -8.72 -10.49
N SER A 161 9.66 -9.23 -10.04
CA SER A 161 10.05 -10.64 -10.21
C SER A 161 9.83 -11.40 -8.91
N PHE A 162 8.94 -12.38 -8.92
CA PHE A 162 8.62 -13.22 -7.76
C PHE A 162 9.16 -14.64 -7.96
N SER A 163 9.76 -15.20 -6.89
CA SER A 163 10.17 -16.59 -6.84
C SER A 163 8.97 -17.54 -6.76
N GLU A 164 9.16 -18.83 -7.04
CA GLU A 164 8.07 -19.80 -7.06
C GLU A 164 7.43 -20.02 -5.66
N ASP A 165 8.21 -19.86 -4.60
CA ASP A 165 7.71 -20.00 -3.22
C ASP A 165 6.97 -18.77 -2.68
N GLU A 166 7.02 -17.63 -3.40
CA GLU A 166 6.23 -16.44 -3.12
C GLU A 166 4.88 -16.43 -3.83
N LYS A 167 4.72 -17.27 -4.84
CA LYS A 167 3.48 -17.39 -5.61
C LYS A 167 2.44 -18.23 -4.87
N VAL A 168 1.20 -17.98 -5.16
CA VAL A 168 0.05 -18.77 -4.69
C VAL A 168 -0.91 -19.02 -5.86
N ASP A 169 -1.74 -20.06 -5.71
CA ASP A 169 -2.89 -20.25 -6.59
C ASP A 169 -4.00 -19.25 -6.22
N LYS A 170 -4.05 -18.14 -6.95
CA LYS A 170 -5.01 -17.04 -6.67
C LYS A 170 -6.47 -17.49 -6.80
N ASP A 171 -6.78 -18.53 -7.56
CA ASP A 171 -8.14 -19.04 -7.71
C ASP A 171 -8.67 -19.64 -6.39
N LYS A 172 -7.76 -20.12 -5.55
CA LYS A 172 -8.08 -20.65 -4.22
C LYS A 172 -8.16 -19.59 -3.12
N LEU A 173 -7.76 -18.38 -3.39
CA LEU A 173 -7.87 -17.29 -2.43
C LEU A 173 -9.25 -16.65 -2.49
N LEU A 174 -9.68 -16.13 -1.37
CA LEU A 174 -10.87 -15.29 -1.27
C LEU A 174 -10.42 -13.83 -1.15
N SER A 175 -11.19 -12.92 -1.76
CA SER A 175 -11.01 -11.48 -1.59
C SER A 175 -11.46 -11.03 -0.21
N ASN A 176 -10.95 -9.88 0.21
CA ASN A 176 -11.26 -9.28 1.49
C ASN A 176 -12.46 -8.33 1.41
N THR A 177 -13.48 -8.58 2.22
CA THR A 177 -14.68 -7.74 2.27
C THR A 177 -15.04 -7.38 3.72
N LEU A 178 -15.92 -6.40 3.93
CA LEU A 178 -16.40 -6.04 5.27
C LEU A 178 -17.14 -7.21 5.95
N SER A 179 -17.90 -8.00 5.19
CA SER A 179 -18.65 -9.14 5.72
C SER A 179 -17.83 -10.42 5.84
N ARG A 180 -16.68 -10.46 5.21
CA ARG A 180 -15.74 -11.59 5.24
C ARG A 180 -14.31 -11.05 5.31
N PRO A 181 -13.79 -10.86 6.54
CA PRO A 181 -12.45 -10.31 6.78
C PRO A 181 -11.35 -11.35 6.55
N GLN A 182 -11.29 -11.87 5.34
CA GLN A 182 -10.42 -12.99 4.96
C GLN A 182 -8.94 -12.65 5.09
N LEU A 183 -8.58 -11.38 4.88
CA LEU A 183 -7.21 -10.90 4.97
C LEU A 183 -6.62 -11.10 6.37
N ILE A 184 -7.40 -10.83 7.44
CA ILE A 184 -6.97 -11.06 8.83
C ILE A 184 -6.65 -12.54 9.05
N GLU A 185 -7.50 -13.45 8.57
CA GLU A 185 -7.29 -14.90 8.72
C GLU A 185 -5.97 -15.33 8.06
N TYR A 186 -5.71 -14.88 6.83
CA TYR A 186 -4.49 -15.19 6.11
C TYR A 186 -3.25 -14.60 6.78
N TYR A 187 -3.36 -13.37 7.31
CA TYR A 187 -2.26 -12.71 8.01
C TYR A 187 -1.94 -13.43 9.33
N LEU A 188 -2.94 -13.72 10.15
CA LEU A 188 -2.76 -14.44 11.43
C LEU A 188 -2.26 -15.88 11.23
N GLU A 189 -2.70 -16.57 10.18
CA GLU A 189 -2.16 -17.87 9.80
C GLU A 189 -0.63 -17.77 9.57
N ALA A 190 -0.20 -16.77 8.82
CA ALA A 190 1.22 -16.55 8.55
C ALA A 190 2.01 -16.26 9.84
N VAL A 191 1.56 -15.33 10.67
CA VAL A 191 2.22 -14.98 11.94
C VAL A 191 2.34 -16.18 12.88
N ASN A 192 1.32 -17.02 12.95
CA ASN A 192 1.31 -18.22 13.82
C ASN A 192 2.27 -19.32 13.33
N ASN A 193 2.47 -19.42 12.02
CA ASN A 193 3.38 -20.40 11.43
C ASN A 193 4.88 -20.00 11.60
N TRP A 194 5.16 -18.74 12.00
CA TRP A 194 6.53 -18.22 12.23
C TRP A 194 6.95 -18.23 13.71
N ARG A 195 6.07 -18.59 14.61
CA ARG A 195 6.35 -18.81 16.04
C ARG A 195 6.66 -20.26 16.34
#